data_d9b18b7404bced9b45e3fcb5eae7a4e2
#
_entry.id   d9b18b7404bced9b45e3fcb5eae7a4e2
#
_cell.length_a   1.000
_cell.length_b   1.000
_cell.length_c   1.000
_cell.angle_alpha   90.00
_cell.angle_beta   90.00
_cell.angle_gamma   90.00
#
_symmetry.space_group_name_H-M   'P 1'
#
loop_
_entity.id
_entity.type
_entity.pdbx_description
1 polymer ?
#
loop_
_entity_poly.entity_id
_entity_poly.type
_entity_poly.pdbx_seq_one_letter_code
_entity_poly.pdbx_strand_id
1 'polypeptide(L)'
;MGIKFRLIVMNFLQYAIWGSWLISLGAYLGGGLQFTGLQIGSFFATMGIASLFMPALMGIIADRWIPAQKLLGICQLISAGFLVAAASQTAYGPLYTCMLMSVMFYMPTIALSNSVAYNALDLAKLDAVKHFPPIRVWGTVGFIAAMWFVDLVQIGGVQIKLTYWQLYVSAILSLILAIYSFTCLLYTSPSPRDAHES
;
A
#
# COMPACT_ATOMS: atom_id res chain seq x y z
N MET A 1 9.32 -21.09 6.78
CA MET A 1 8.15 -20.57 6.03
C MET A 1 8.55 -20.48 4.57
N GLY A 2 7.85 -21.13 3.64
CA GLY A 2 8.23 -21.18 2.23
C GLY A 2 8.14 -19.81 1.55
N ILE A 3 8.97 -19.55 0.52
CA ILE A 3 9.00 -18.27 -0.19
C ILE A 3 7.62 -17.85 -0.73
N LYS A 4 6.87 -18.78 -1.29
CA LYS A 4 5.52 -18.52 -1.82
C LYS A 4 4.58 -17.96 -0.75
N PHE A 5 4.61 -18.50 0.45
CA PHE A 5 3.77 -18.01 1.56
C PHE A 5 4.16 -16.60 1.97
N ARG A 6 5.46 -16.27 2.01
CA ARG A 6 5.93 -14.92 2.30
C ARG A 6 5.40 -13.91 1.27
N LEU A 7 5.42 -14.27 -0.01
CA LEU A 7 4.92 -13.42 -1.08
C LEU A 7 3.39 -13.29 -1.07
N ILE A 8 2.67 -14.33 -0.67
CA ILE A 8 1.22 -14.29 -0.45
C ILE A 8 0.87 -13.27 0.64
N VAL A 9 1.52 -13.34 1.80
CA VAL A 9 1.29 -12.40 2.91
C VAL A 9 1.60 -10.97 2.48
N MET A 10 2.72 -10.75 1.78
CA MET A 10 3.08 -9.43 1.24
C MET A 10 1.98 -8.88 0.32
N ASN A 11 1.53 -9.67 -0.66
CA ASN A 11 0.49 -9.24 -1.59
C ASN A 11 -0.85 -9.02 -0.86
N PHE A 12 -1.22 -9.88 0.05
CA PHE A 12 -2.43 -9.72 0.87
C PHE A 12 -2.42 -8.37 1.60
N LEU A 13 -1.35 -8.09 2.36
CA LEU A 13 -1.21 -6.83 3.10
C LEU A 13 -1.17 -5.61 2.17
N GLN A 14 -0.42 -5.69 1.06
CA GLN A 14 -0.30 -4.60 0.08
C GLN A 14 -1.67 -4.12 -0.41
N TYR A 15 -2.57 -5.02 -0.73
CA TYR A 15 -3.89 -4.67 -1.25
C TYR A 15 -4.95 -4.49 -0.15
N ALA A 16 -4.77 -5.10 1.03
CA ALA A 16 -5.60 -4.82 2.19
C ALA A 16 -5.49 -3.36 2.65
N ILE A 17 -4.30 -2.76 2.59
CA ILE A 17 -4.07 -1.33 2.84
C ILE A 17 -4.97 -0.50 1.93
N TRP A 18 -5.00 -0.80 0.65
CA TRP A 18 -5.79 -0.06 -0.33
C TRP A 18 -7.29 -0.30 -0.15
N GLY A 19 -7.69 -1.56 0.07
CA GLY A 19 -9.08 -1.95 0.28
C GLY A 19 -9.71 -1.34 1.53
N SER A 20 -8.91 -1.00 2.55
CA SER A 20 -9.42 -0.45 3.81
C SER A 20 -9.97 0.99 3.70
N TRP A 21 -9.59 1.77 2.67
CA TRP A 21 -10.06 3.15 2.52
C TRP A 21 -10.60 3.50 1.14
N LEU A 22 -10.14 2.85 0.06
CA LEU A 22 -10.44 3.28 -1.30
C LEU A 22 -11.93 3.38 -1.60
N ILE A 23 -12.69 2.35 -1.25
CA ILE A 23 -14.14 2.30 -1.55
C ILE A 23 -14.94 3.16 -0.57
N SER A 24 -14.55 3.16 0.70
CA SER A 24 -15.28 3.82 1.78
C SER A 24 -14.93 5.30 1.97
N LEU A 25 -13.81 5.78 1.38
CA LEU A 25 -13.37 7.17 1.52
C LEU A 25 -14.44 8.16 1.07
N GLY A 26 -15.12 7.90 -0.06
CA GLY A 26 -16.17 8.77 -0.56
C GLY A 26 -17.36 8.92 0.42
N ALA A 27 -17.71 7.83 1.10
CA ALA A 27 -18.76 7.84 2.12
C ALA A 27 -18.34 8.66 3.36
N TYR A 28 -17.09 8.57 3.79
CA TYR A 28 -16.54 9.37 4.89
C TYR A 28 -16.47 10.86 4.54
N LEU A 29 -15.93 11.20 3.35
CA LEU A 29 -15.78 12.59 2.91
C LEU A 29 -17.15 13.25 2.69
N GLY A 30 -18.11 12.57 2.07
CA GLY A 30 -19.43 13.09 1.78
C GLY A 30 -20.40 13.00 2.96
N GLY A 31 -20.47 11.84 3.61
CA GLY A 31 -21.40 11.60 4.73
C GLY A 31 -20.87 12.13 6.07
N GLY A 32 -19.58 11.94 6.35
CA GLY A 32 -18.95 12.36 7.60
C GLY A 32 -18.51 13.82 7.62
N LEU A 33 -17.80 14.28 6.59
CA LEU A 33 -17.21 15.62 6.53
C LEU A 33 -18.01 16.62 5.67
N GLN A 34 -19.06 16.17 4.99
CA GLN A 34 -19.94 17.00 4.15
C GLN A 34 -19.20 17.73 3.01
N PHE A 35 -18.17 17.10 2.44
CA PHE A 35 -17.43 17.66 1.31
C PHE A 35 -18.27 17.60 0.02
N THR A 36 -18.06 18.57 -0.86
CA THR A 36 -18.74 18.62 -2.17
C THR A 36 -18.21 17.52 -3.10
N GLY A 37 -19.01 17.15 -4.11
CA GLY A 37 -18.60 16.14 -5.10
C GLY A 37 -17.27 16.48 -5.81
N LEU A 38 -17.01 17.77 -6.07
CA LEU A 38 -15.76 18.23 -6.66
C LEU A 38 -14.57 17.98 -5.73
N GLN A 39 -14.71 18.27 -4.45
CA GLN A 39 -13.69 18.00 -3.44
C GLN A 39 -13.43 16.50 -3.30
N ILE A 40 -14.48 15.68 -3.25
CA ILE A 40 -14.32 14.20 -3.21
C ILE A 40 -13.61 13.70 -4.46
N GLY A 41 -13.99 14.17 -5.64
CA GLY A 41 -13.35 13.82 -6.90
C GLY A 41 -11.85 14.17 -6.93
N SER A 42 -11.45 15.29 -6.30
CA SER A 42 -10.04 15.66 -6.20
C SER A 42 -9.21 14.66 -5.39
N PHE A 43 -9.76 14.05 -4.32
CA PHE A 43 -9.06 12.99 -3.57
C PHE A 43 -8.78 11.77 -4.45
N PHE A 44 -9.74 11.36 -5.28
CA PHE A 44 -9.52 10.23 -6.19
C PHE A 44 -8.57 10.59 -7.33
N ALA A 45 -8.51 11.85 -7.77
CA ALA A 45 -7.55 12.31 -8.76
C ALA A 45 -6.09 12.22 -8.28
N THR A 46 -5.83 12.25 -6.95
CA THR A 46 -4.48 12.08 -6.39
C THR A 46 -3.84 10.77 -6.81
N MET A 47 -4.63 9.70 -6.98
CA MET A 47 -4.12 8.40 -7.43
C MET A 47 -3.59 8.47 -8.86
N GLY A 48 -4.29 9.17 -9.76
CA GLY A 48 -3.83 9.39 -11.13
C GLY A 48 -2.53 10.18 -11.16
N ILE A 49 -2.45 11.27 -10.41
CA ILE A 49 -1.25 12.11 -10.31
C ILE A 49 -0.07 11.31 -9.75
N ALA A 50 -0.27 10.60 -8.64
CA ALA A 50 0.78 9.82 -8.00
C ALA A 50 1.27 8.66 -8.88
N SER A 51 0.36 7.97 -9.58
CA SER A 51 0.73 6.83 -10.44
C SER A 51 1.50 7.22 -11.69
N LEU A 52 1.43 8.48 -12.11
CA LEU A 52 2.10 8.95 -13.32
C LEU A 52 3.63 9.06 -13.15
N PHE A 53 4.10 9.56 -12.01
CA PHE A 53 5.52 9.90 -11.81
C PHE A 53 6.20 9.01 -10.77
N MET A 54 5.52 8.70 -9.67
CA MET A 54 6.14 8.08 -8.51
C MET A 54 6.65 6.65 -8.74
N PRO A 55 5.97 5.76 -9.49
CA PRO A 55 6.50 4.43 -9.76
C PRO A 55 7.81 4.45 -10.54
N ALA A 56 7.94 5.34 -11.54
CA ALA A 56 9.16 5.49 -12.32
C ALA A 56 10.31 6.03 -11.45
N LEU A 57 10.06 7.05 -10.65
CA LEU A 57 11.05 7.64 -9.74
C LEU A 57 11.55 6.60 -8.73
N MET A 58 10.65 5.89 -8.07
CA MET A 58 11.00 4.88 -7.07
C MET A 58 11.62 3.63 -7.69
N GLY A 59 11.27 3.29 -8.95
CA GLY A 59 11.95 2.25 -9.71
C GLY A 59 13.43 2.58 -9.92
N ILE A 60 13.76 3.79 -10.37
CA ILE A 60 15.15 4.24 -10.54
C ILE A 60 15.92 4.19 -9.21
N ILE A 61 15.28 4.57 -8.10
CA ILE A 61 15.91 4.52 -6.77
C ILE A 61 16.16 3.07 -6.35
N ALA A 62 15.21 2.17 -6.60
CA ALA A 62 15.33 0.75 -6.29
C ALA A 62 16.45 0.07 -7.08
N ASP A 63 16.61 0.45 -8.35
CA ASP A 63 17.61 -0.17 -9.24
C ASP A 63 19.05 0.31 -8.94
N ARG A 64 19.20 1.56 -8.44
CA ARG A 64 20.54 2.16 -8.28
C ARG A 64 21.04 2.22 -6.85
N TRP A 65 20.18 2.44 -5.86
CA TRP A 65 20.63 2.84 -4.53
C TRP A 65 20.09 1.99 -3.38
N ILE A 66 18.83 1.59 -3.41
CA ILE A 66 18.18 0.92 -2.27
C ILE A 66 17.47 -0.35 -2.75
N PRO A 67 17.74 -1.53 -2.17
CA PRO A 67 17.00 -2.74 -2.52
C PRO A 67 15.49 -2.56 -2.44
N ALA A 68 14.77 -3.09 -3.44
CA ALA A 68 13.33 -2.87 -3.60
C ALA A 68 12.50 -3.18 -2.35
N GLN A 69 12.85 -4.24 -1.59
CA GLN A 69 12.16 -4.57 -0.34
C GLN A 69 12.37 -3.55 0.77
N LYS A 70 13.56 -2.93 0.88
CA LYS A 70 13.82 -1.86 1.84
C LYS A 70 13.06 -0.59 1.46
N LEU A 71 13.07 -0.26 0.17
CA LEU A 71 12.35 0.90 -0.35
C LEU A 71 10.84 0.72 -0.18
N LEU A 72 10.31 -0.50 -0.40
CA LEU A 72 8.92 -0.86 -0.09
C LEU A 72 8.57 -0.55 1.37
N GLY A 73 9.41 -0.99 2.32
CA GLY A 73 9.20 -0.73 3.74
C GLY A 73 9.25 0.77 4.10
N ILE A 74 10.20 1.51 3.55
CA ILE A 74 10.34 2.97 3.77
C ILE A 74 9.09 3.70 3.24
N CYS A 75 8.67 3.41 2.02
CA CYS A 75 7.49 4.03 1.42
C CYS A 75 6.22 3.73 2.23
N GLN A 76 6.07 2.50 2.74
CA GLN A 76 4.93 2.14 3.59
C GLN A 76 4.96 2.85 4.95
N LEU A 77 6.12 3.03 5.57
CA LEU A 77 6.25 3.81 6.81
C LEU A 77 5.84 5.28 6.61
N ILE A 78 6.32 5.91 5.54
CA ILE A 78 5.99 7.30 5.22
C ILE A 78 4.49 7.43 4.93
N SER A 79 3.94 6.52 4.12
CA SER A 79 2.50 6.49 3.81
C SER A 79 1.65 6.32 5.08
N ALA A 80 2.04 5.41 5.99
CA ALA A 80 1.37 5.22 7.28
C ALA A 80 1.36 6.50 8.13
N GLY A 81 2.49 7.21 8.20
CA GLY A 81 2.58 8.49 8.92
C GLY A 81 1.61 9.54 8.37
N PHE A 82 1.51 9.68 7.05
CA PHE A 82 0.56 10.60 6.42
C PHE A 82 -0.90 10.15 6.57
N LEU A 83 -1.20 8.84 6.61
CA LEU A 83 -2.54 8.34 6.91
C LEU A 83 -2.98 8.68 8.33
N VAL A 84 -2.08 8.53 9.31
CA VAL A 84 -2.34 8.94 10.70
C VAL A 84 -2.56 10.46 10.78
N ALA A 85 -1.72 11.25 10.10
CA ALA A 85 -1.90 12.69 10.02
C ALA A 85 -3.23 13.07 9.36
N ALA A 86 -3.61 12.40 8.26
CA ALA A 86 -4.89 12.59 7.58
C ALA A 86 -6.08 12.29 8.49
N ALA A 87 -6.01 11.21 9.30
CA ALA A 87 -7.08 10.83 10.22
C ALA A 87 -7.38 11.88 11.28
N SER A 88 -6.42 12.76 11.59
CA SER A 88 -6.58 13.87 12.54
C SER A 88 -7.11 15.16 11.90
N GLN A 89 -7.25 15.21 10.57
CA GLN A 89 -7.71 16.40 9.85
C GLN A 89 -9.20 16.31 9.49
N THR A 90 -9.90 17.43 9.62
CA THR A 90 -11.30 17.58 9.21
C THR A 90 -11.49 18.64 8.12
N ALA A 91 -10.51 19.54 7.96
CA ALA A 91 -10.53 20.56 6.93
C ALA A 91 -10.02 20.02 5.60
N TYR A 92 -10.63 20.44 4.49
CA TYR A 92 -10.33 19.96 3.14
C TYR A 92 -8.83 20.08 2.79
N GLY A 93 -8.21 21.25 2.93
CA GLY A 93 -6.84 21.50 2.50
C GLY A 93 -5.80 20.59 3.19
N PRO A 94 -5.72 20.58 4.53
CA PRO A 94 -4.80 19.70 5.26
C PRO A 94 -5.06 18.22 5.01
N LEU A 95 -6.33 17.79 5.00
CA LEU A 95 -6.70 16.41 4.72
C LEU A 95 -6.28 16.00 3.31
N TYR A 96 -6.55 16.83 2.30
CA TYR A 96 -6.14 16.61 0.92
C TYR A 96 -4.62 16.45 0.79
N THR A 97 -3.86 17.36 1.41
CA THR A 97 -2.39 17.31 1.36
C THR A 97 -1.84 16.04 2.00
N CYS A 98 -2.34 15.66 3.17
CA CYS A 98 -1.93 14.42 3.83
C CYS A 98 -2.27 13.17 3.00
N MET A 99 -3.46 13.12 2.41
CA MET A 99 -3.88 12.01 1.54
C MET A 99 -3.05 11.98 0.26
N LEU A 100 -2.79 13.11 -0.39
CA LEU A 100 -1.92 13.19 -1.57
C LEU A 100 -0.53 12.62 -1.25
N MET A 101 0.09 13.08 -0.16
CA MET A 101 1.41 12.59 0.25
C MET A 101 1.40 11.09 0.55
N SER A 102 0.39 10.61 1.28
CA SER A 102 0.25 9.17 1.53
C SER A 102 0.16 8.37 0.24
N VAL A 103 -0.69 8.79 -0.70
CA VAL A 103 -0.89 8.12 -2.00
C VAL A 103 0.36 8.18 -2.87
N MET A 104 1.10 9.30 -2.87
CA MET A 104 2.37 9.42 -3.59
C MET A 104 3.40 8.38 -3.16
N PHE A 105 3.50 8.08 -1.88
CA PHE A 105 4.39 7.03 -1.38
C PHE A 105 3.79 5.63 -1.50
N TYR A 106 2.47 5.50 -1.48
CA TYR A 106 1.81 4.20 -1.62
C TYR A 106 1.83 3.67 -3.06
N MET A 107 1.55 4.50 -4.09
CA MET A 107 1.44 4.04 -5.48
C MET A 107 2.67 3.28 -5.99
N PRO A 108 3.90 3.75 -5.77
CA PRO A 108 5.08 3.01 -6.22
C PRO A 108 5.27 1.66 -5.50
N THR A 109 4.71 1.48 -4.31
CA THR A 109 4.85 0.21 -3.58
C THR A 109 4.16 -0.95 -4.28
N ILE A 110 3.18 -0.69 -5.14
CA ILE A 110 2.53 -1.71 -5.98
C ILE A 110 3.54 -2.29 -6.98
N ALA A 111 4.32 -1.43 -7.64
CA ALA A 111 5.37 -1.87 -8.56
C ALA A 111 6.54 -2.52 -7.81
N LEU A 112 6.95 -1.94 -6.69
CA LEU A 112 8.02 -2.49 -5.84
C LEU A 112 7.66 -3.87 -5.29
N SER A 113 6.43 -4.10 -4.85
CA SER A 113 5.98 -5.42 -4.36
C SER A 113 6.01 -6.47 -5.46
N ASN A 114 5.65 -6.10 -6.71
CA ASN A 114 5.76 -6.99 -7.85
C ASN A 114 7.24 -7.31 -8.16
N SER A 115 8.12 -6.30 -8.18
CA SER A 115 9.56 -6.49 -8.39
C SER A 115 10.16 -7.41 -7.32
N VAL A 116 9.85 -7.20 -6.04
CA VAL A 116 10.27 -8.08 -4.95
C VAL A 116 9.78 -9.51 -5.17
N ALA A 117 8.54 -9.70 -5.62
CA ALA A 117 8.00 -11.03 -5.85
C ALA A 117 8.69 -11.74 -7.02
N TYR A 118 8.93 -11.05 -8.13
CA TYR A 118 9.66 -11.62 -9.27
C TYR A 118 11.08 -12.00 -8.89
N ASN A 119 11.84 -11.10 -8.27
CA ASN A 119 13.21 -11.35 -7.83
C ASN A 119 13.28 -12.53 -6.84
N ALA A 120 12.34 -12.62 -5.91
CA ALA A 120 12.29 -13.70 -4.94
C ALA A 120 11.99 -15.06 -5.57
N LEU A 121 11.13 -15.12 -6.59
CA LEU A 121 10.84 -16.34 -7.33
C LEU A 121 12.03 -16.77 -8.19
N ASP A 122 12.72 -15.83 -8.83
CA ASP A 122 13.91 -16.10 -9.64
C ASP A 122 15.05 -16.65 -8.78
N LEU A 123 15.35 -16.03 -7.65
CA LEU A 123 16.33 -16.53 -6.69
C LEU A 123 16.01 -17.93 -6.16
N ALA A 124 14.71 -18.25 -6.03
CA ALA A 124 14.24 -19.57 -5.65
C ALA A 124 14.25 -20.59 -6.82
N LYS A 125 14.70 -20.17 -8.01
CA LYS A 125 14.68 -20.96 -9.27
C LYS A 125 13.26 -21.45 -9.61
N LEU A 126 12.26 -20.65 -9.32
CA LEU A 126 10.85 -20.91 -9.62
C LEU A 126 10.42 -20.06 -10.82
N ASP A 127 9.73 -20.67 -11.76
CA ASP A 127 9.14 -19.96 -12.90
C ASP A 127 8.14 -18.90 -12.44
N ALA A 128 8.53 -17.63 -12.59
CA ALA A 128 7.70 -16.50 -12.18
C ALA A 128 6.36 -16.44 -12.95
N VAL A 129 6.36 -16.78 -14.24
CA VAL A 129 5.14 -16.77 -15.07
C VAL A 129 4.10 -17.75 -14.52
N LYS A 130 4.55 -18.90 -14.03
CA LYS A 130 3.68 -19.94 -13.46
C LYS A 130 3.27 -19.67 -12.02
N HIS A 131 4.16 -19.11 -11.20
CA HIS A 131 3.97 -19.01 -9.76
C HIS A 131 3.49 -17.65 -9.26
N PHE A 132 3.75 -16.56 -9.99
CA PHE A 132 3.33 -15.23 -9.58
C PHE A 132 1.79 -15.03 -9.64
N PRO A 133 1.06 -15.44 -10.72
CA PRO A 133 -0.38 -15.21 -10.78
C PRO A 133 -1.17 -15.75 -9.59
N PRO A 134 -0.99 -16.99 -9.11
CA PRO A 134 -1.71 -17.47 -7.93
C PRO A 134 -1.31 -16.72 -6.63
N ILE A 135 -0.07 -16.22 -6.52
CA ILE A 135 0.34 -15.38 -5.40
C ILE A 135 -0.38 -14.03 -5.45
N ARG A 136 -0.50 -13.45 -6.65
CA ARG A 136 -1.14 -12.15 -6.87
C ARG A 136 -2.63 -12.13 -6.55
N VAL A 137 -3.34 -13.25 -6.75
CA VAL A 137 -4.77 -13.40 -6.39
C VAL A 137 -5.02 -13.11 -4.91
N TRP A 138 -4.09 -13.47 -4.03
CA TRP A 138 -4.21 -13.16 -2.59
C TRP A 138 -4.22 -11.67 -2.28
N GLY A 139 -3.70 -10.83 -3.17
CA GLY A 139 -3.89 -9.38 -3.09
C GLY A 139 -5.37 -8.99 -3.22
N THR A 140 -6.10 -9.59 -4.17
CA THR A 140 -7.55 -9.35 -4.31
C THR A 140 -8.32 -9.83 -3.07
N VAL A 141 -7.93 -10.98 -2.51
CA VAL A 141 -8.52 -11.48 -1.26
C VAL A 141 -8.27 -10.49 -0.12
N GLY A 142 -7.06 -9.95 0.01
CA GLY A 142 -6.70 -8.94 1.01
C GLY A 142 -7.52 -7.65 0.87
N PHE A 143 -7.67 -7.18 -0.38
CA PHE A 143 -8.50 -6.01 -0.68
C PHE A 143 -9.95 -6.20 -0.23
N ILE A 144 -10.58 -7.33 -0.61
CA ILE A 144 -11.97 -7.63 -0.26
C ILE A 144 -12.12 -7.80 1.25
N ALA A 145 -11.20 -8.52 1.91
CA ALA A 145 -11.25 -8.74 3.35
C ALA A 145 -11.18 -7.42 4.13
N ALA A 146 -10.28 -6.52 3.76
CA ALA A 146 -10.15 -5.22 4.40
C ALA A 146 -11.35 -4.31 4.12
N MET A 147 -11.88 -4.33 2.89
CA MET A 147 -13.09 -3.59 2.52
C MET A 147 -14.29 -4.05 3.37
N TRP A 148 -14.52 -5.35 3.48
CA TRP A 148 -15.60 -5.89 4.30
C TRP A 148 -15.40 -5.60 5.79
N PHE A 149 -14.18 -5.68 6.28
CA PHE A 149 -13.86 -5.32 7.66
C PHE A 149 -14.30 -3.88 7.97
N VAL A 150 -13.94 -2.93 7.12
CA VAL A 150 -14.28 -1.52 7.29
C VAL A 150 -15.79 -1.25 7.11
N ASP A 151 -16.46 -2.00 6.24
CA ASP A 151 -17.89 -1.87 5.98
C ASP A 151 -18.75 -2.44 7.11
N LEU A 152 -18.38 -3.59 7.66
CA LEU A 152 -19.19 -4.35 8.62
C LEU A 152 -18.90 -3.96 10.08
N VAL A 153 -17.67 -3.57 10.42
CA VAL A 153 -17.30 -3.27 11.80
C VAL A 153 -17.79 -1.88 12.21
N GLN A 154 -18.30 -1.81 13.43
CA GLN A 154 -18.78 -0.57 14.06
C GLN A 154 -17.94 -0.26 15.30
N ILE A 155 -17.64 1.02 15.50
CA ILE A 155 -16.98 1.55 16.70
C ILE A 155 -17.91 2.62 17.27
N GLY A 156 -18.33 2.44 18.53
CA GLY A 156 -19.25 3.37 19.18
C GLY A 156 -20.62 3.49 18.50
N GLY A 157 -21.10 2.42 17.82
CA GLY A 157 -22.37 2.42 17.10
C GLY A 157 -22.34 3.04 15.69
N VAL A 158 -21.15 3.50 15.23
CA VAL A 158 -20.95 4.06 13.89
C VAL A 158 -20.05 3.13 13.08
N GLN A 159 -20.41 2.88 11.82
CA GLN A 159 -19.58 2.06 10.91
C GLN A 159 -18.26 2.75 10.64
N ILE A 160 -17.17 1.96 10.61
CA ILE A 160 -15.79 2.45 10.34
C ILE A 160 -15.73 3.24 9.03
N LYS A 161 -16.47 2.80 8.00
CA LYS A 161 -16.51 3.44 6.67
C LYS A 161 -16.97 4.90 6.68
N LEU A 162 -17.72 5.32 7.69
CA LEU A 162 -18.22 6.69 7.82
C LEU A 162 -17.32 7.57 8.70
N THR A 163 -16.22 7.03 9.18
CA THR A 163 -15.32 7.69 10.13
C THR A 163 -13.87 7.66 9.67
N TYR A 164 -13.04 8.44 10.34
CA TYR A 164 -11.58 8.44 10.12
C TYR A 164 -10.89 7.13 10.52
N TRP A 165 -11.56 6.21 11.21
CA TRP A 165 -10.99 4.93 11.63
C TRP A 165 -10.51 4.07 10.47
N GLN A 166 -11.12 4.19 9.29
CA GLN A 166 -10.63 3.51 8.08
C GLN A 166 -9.18 3.88 7.72
N LEU A 167 -8.77 5.14 7.97
CA LEU A 167 -7.41 5.60 7.73
C LEU A 167 -6.43 5.01 8.76
N TYR A 168 -6.85 4.87 10.03
CA TYR A 168 -6.04 4.17 11.04
C TYR A 168 -5.89 2.69 10.72
N VAL A 169 -6.94 2.00 10.27
CA VAL A 169 -6.84 0.60 9.82
C VAL A 169 -5.80 0.48 8.70
N SER A 170 -5.86 1.37 7.71
CA SER A 170 -4.88 1.41 6.62
C SER A 170 -3.46 1.68 7.13
N ALA A 171 -3.29 2.64 8.04
CA ALA A 171 -1.99 2.97 8.63
C ALA A 171 -1.38 1.79 9.40
N ILE A 172 -2.19 1.08 10.18
CA ILE A 172 -1.74 -0.12 10.91
C ILE A 172 -1.29 -1.22 9.93
N LEU A 173 -2.08 -1.48 8.88
CA LEU A 173 -1.71 -2.46 7.85
C LEU A 173 -0.43 -2.06 7.11
N SER A 174 -0.25 -0.75 6.80
CA SER A 174 0.97 -0.21 6.21
C SER A 174 2.18 -0.40 7.13
N LEU A 175 2.01 -0.16 8.42
CA LEU A 175 3.08 -0.39 9.41
C LEU A 175 3.45 -1.87 9.51
N ILE A 176 2.45 -2.77 9.52
CA ILE A 176 2.68 -4.22 9.53
C ILE A 176 3.46 -4.63 8.27
N LEU A 177 3.06 -4.14 7.09
CA LEU A 177 3.76 -4.45 5.84
C LEU A 177 5.19 -3.88 5.83
N ALA A 178 5.40 -2.69 6.38
CA ALA A 178 6.74 -2.10 6.51
C ALA A 178 7.65 -2.97 7.37
N ILE A 179 7.20 -3.35 8.57
CA ILE A 179 7.95 -4.26 9.45
C ILE A 179 8.21 -5.60 8.75
N TYR A 180 7.20 -6.14 8.08
CA TYR A 180 7.32 -7.38 7.32
C TYR A 180 8.36 -7.29 6.20
N SER A 181 8.43 -6.16 5.49
CA SER A 181 9.44 -5.90 4.46
C SER A 181 10.85 -5.89 5.01
N PHE A 182 11.06 -5.30 6.18
CA PHE A 182 12.38 -5.24 6.82
C PHE A 182 12.82 -6.55 7.47
N THR A 183 11.89 -7.42 7.85
CA THR A 183 12.20 -8.66 8.58
C THR A 183 12.12 -9.89 7.70
N CYS A 184 10.98 -10.14 7.10
CA CYS A 184 10.70 -11.40 6.40
C CYS A 184 11.16 -11.41 4.93
N LEU A 185 11.29 -10.24 4.30
CA LEU A 185 11.66 -10.11 2.88
C LEU A 185 13.14 -9.78 2.66
N LEU A 186 13.92 -9.56 3.74
CA LEU A 186 15.32 -9.12 3.64
C LEU A 186 16.22 -10.10 2.87
N TYR A 187 15.87 -11.37 2.83
CA TYR A 187 16.65 -12.44 2.16
C TYR A 187 16.15 -12.76 0.74
N THR A 188 15.24 -11.95 0.18
CA THR A 188 14.57 -12.26 -1.08
C THR A 188 15.03 -11.40 -2.27
N SER A 189 16.03 -10.53 -2.10
CA SER A 189 16.53 -9.73 -3.21
C SER A 189 18.05 -9.55 -3.13
N PRO A 190 18.78 -9.69 -4.27
CA PRO A 190 20.19 -9.37 -4.33
C PRO A 190 20.44 -7.91 -3.99
N SER A 191 21.61 -7.62 -3.42
CA SER A 191 22.06 -6.24 -3.24
C SER A 191 22.23 -5.58 -4.62
N PRO A 192 21.97 -4.28 -4.78
CA PRO A 192 22.29 -3.56 -6.02
C PRO A 192 23.75 -3.68 -6.43
N ARG A 193 24.66 -3.99 -5.49
CA ARG A 193 26.08 -4.25 -5.76
C ARG A 193 26.33 -5.58 -6.45
N ASP A 194 25.51 -6.60 -6.17
CA ASP A 194 25.68 -7.95 -6.73
C ASP A 194 25.20 -8.00 -8.20
N ALA A 195 24.33 -7.06 -8.62
CA ALA A 195 23.86 -6.96 -10.00
C ALA A 195 24.89 -6.34 -10.97
N HIS A 196 25.97 -5.73 -10.46
CA HIS A 196 27.04 -5.14 -11.28
C HIS A 196 28.26 -6.06 -11.43
N GLU A 197 28.33 -7.18 -10.71
CA GLU A 197 29.43 -8.13 -10.75
C GLU A 197 29.14 -9.39 -11.58
N SER A 198 27.99 -9.50 -12.19
CA SER A 198 27.58 -10.58 -13.10
C SER A 198 27.42 -10.06 -14.53
#